data_b8c03bc90638d7399ef7d59afe577fb1
#
_entry.id   b8c03bc90638d7399ef7d59afe577fb1
#
_cell.length_a   1.000
_cell.length_b   1.000
_cell.length_c   1.000
_cell.angle_alpha   90.00
_cell.angle_beta   90.00
_cell.angle_gamma   90.00
#
_symmetry.space_group_name_H-M   'P 1'
#
loop_
_entity.id
_entity.type
_entity.pdbx_description
1 polymer ?
#
loop_
_entity_poly.entity_id
_entity_poly.type
_entity_poly.pdbx_seq_one_letter_code
_entity_poly.pdbx_strand_id
1 'polypeptide(L)'
;MRKVFVNGTFDLLHRGHLELLNFARSLGDKVHVGIDTDRRVSEKKGPSRPIYNQEERKFFLENLKSVHKVHLFDSDFELEAMINFIQPDVMVVGSDWKG
;
A
#
# COMPACT_ATOMS: atom_id res chain seq x y z
N MET A 1 12.96 -11.19 -12.41
CA MET A 1 11.66 -11.10 -11.74
C MET A 1 11.15 -9.68 -11.77
N ARG A 2 9.90 -9.51 -12.19
CA ARG A 2 9.34 -8.17 -12.33
C ARG A 2 8.63 -7.78 -11.04
N LYS A 3 9.01 -6.65 -10.46
CA LYS A 3 8.47 -6.16 -9.20
C LYS A 3 7.53 -4.99 -9.44
N VAL A 4 6.39 -5.01 -8.77
CA VAL A 4 5.40 -3.94 -8.84
C VAL A 4 5.27 -3.33 -7.44
N PHE A 5 5.25 -2.02 -7.35
CA PHE A 5 5.06 -1.30 -6.10
C PHE A 5 3.75 -0.54 -6.15
N VAL A 6 2.91 -0.73 -5.12
CA VAL A 6 1.64 -0.02 -4.98
C VAL A 6 1.67 0.66 -3.63
N ASN A 7 1.40 1.98 -3.59
CA ASN A 7 1.29 2.65 -2.30
C ASN A 7 -0.10 3.23 -2.12
N GLY A 8 -0.57 3.24 -0.89
CA GLY A 8 -1.87 3.78 -0.55
C GLY A 8 -2.14 3.60 0.92
N THR A 9 -3.27 4.12 1.39
CA THR A 9 -3.66 4.00 2.78
C THR A 9 -4.29 2.65 3.08
N PHE A 10 -5.18 2.21 2.22
CA PHE A 10 -5.90 0.93 2.35
C PHE A 10 -6.56 0.80 3.72
N ASP A 11 -7.26 1.84 4.14
CA ASP A 11 -7.88 1.86 5.45
C ASP A 11 -9.04 0.86 5.53
N LEU A 12 -10.02 1.04 4.65
CA LEU A 12 -11.15 0.12 4.57
C LEU A 12 -11.09 -0.57 3.22
N LEU A 13 -10.75 -1.85 3.23
CA LEU A 13 -10.64 -2.58 1.98
C LEU A 13 -12.01 -2.79 1.35
N HIS A 14 -12.07 -2.58 0.06
CA HIS A 14 -13.28 -2.84 -0.70
C HIS A 14 -12.87 -3.41 -2.06
N ARG A 15 -13.89 -3.73 -2.85
CA ARG A 15 -13.66 -4.41 -4.14
C ARG A 15 -12.69 -3.65 -5.03
N GLY A 16 -12.77 -2.32 -5.03
CA GLY A 16 -11.87 -1.50 -5.85
C GLY A 16 -10.41 -1.72 -5.50
N HIS A 17 -10.11 -1.84 -4.21
CA HIS A 17 -8.74 -2.13 -3.76
C HIS A 17 -8.28 -3.49 -4.26
N LEU A 18 -9.15 -4.49 -4.16
CA LEU A 18 -8.80 -5.84 -4.60
C LEU A 18 -8.57 -5.87 -6.10
N GLU A 19 -9.39 -5.16 -6.86
CA GLU A 19 -9.21 -5.08 -8.30
C GLU A 19 -7.91 -4.38 -8.67
N LEU A 20 -7.57 -3.32 -7.94
CA LEU A 20 -6.30 -2.62 -8.14
C LEU A 20 -5.11 -3.55 -7.90
N LEU A 21 -5.16 -4.30 -6.81
CA LEU A 21 -4.07 -5.20 -6.46
C LEU A 21 -3.96 -6.37 -7.43
N ASN A 22 -5.10 -6.88 -7.90
CA ASN A 22 -5.09 -7.91 -8.94
C ASN A 22 -4.51 -7.37 -10.24
N PHE A 23 -4.84 -6.14 -10.58
CA PHE A 23 -4.26 -5.49 -11.75
C PHE A 23 -2.75 -5.37 -11.60
N ALA A 24 -2.29 -4.91 -10.42
CA ALA A 24 -0.85 -4.82 -10.15
C ALA A 24 -0.17 -6.17 -10.31
N ARG A 25 -0.81 -7.24 -9.82
CA ARG A 25 -0.24 -8.58 -9.95
C ARG A 25 -0.12 -9.02 -11.40
N SER A 26 -1.01 -8.53 -12.25
CA SER A 26 -0.94 -8.85 -13.69
C SER A 26 0.25 -8.17 -14.37
N LEU A 27 0.83 -7.15 -13.74
CA LEU A 27 1.96 -6.40 -14.30
C LEU A 27 3.31 -6.97 -13.90
N GLY A 28 3.36 -7.89 -12.92
CA GLY A 28 4.63 -8.44 -12.49
C GLY A 28 4.48 -9.63 -11.56
N ASP A 29 5.61 -10.18 -11.17
CA ASP A 29 5.64 -11.41 -10.36
C ASP A 29 5.50 -11.15 -8.87
N LYS A 30 5.97 -10.00 -8.42
CA LYS A 30 5.98 -9.66 -6.99
C LYS A 30 5.32 -8.31 -6.81
N VAL A 31 4.28 -8.27 -6.00
CA VAL A 31 3.59 -7.02 -5.67
C VAL A 31 3.96 -6.62 -4.25
N HIS A 32 4.64 -5.50 -4.14
CA HIS A 32 4.99 -4.89 -2.86
C HIS A 32 4.03 -3.74 -2.61
N VAL A 33 3.42 -3.72 -1.44
CA VAL A 33 2.47 -2.68 -1.07
C VAL A 33 3.06 -1.84 0.05
N GLY A 34 3.12 -0.53 -0.16
CA GLY A 34 3.54 0.41 0.88
C GLY A 34 2.32 1.09 1.46
N ILE A 35 2.19 1.08 2.78
CA ILE A 35 1.04 1.73 3.43
C ILE A 35 1.52 2.76 4.45
N ASP A 36 0.74 3.81 4.58
CA ASP A 36 1.00 4.88 5.54
C ASP A 36 0.83 4.36 6.97
N THR A 37 1.70 4.81 7.89
CA THR A 37 1.50 4.53 9.31
C THR A 37 0.24 5.22 9.81
N ASP A 38 -0.22 4.81 10.99
CA ASP A 38 -1.39 5.44 11.62
C ASP A 38 -1.19 6.95 11.80
N ARG A 39 -0.01 7.33 12.27
CA ARG A 39 0.30 8.74 12.47
C ARG A 39 0.18 9.54 11.18
N ARG A 40 0.72 9.00 10.10
CA ARG A 40 0.70 9.69 8.82
C ARG A 40 -0.72 9.79 8.26
N VAL A 41 -1.51 8.74 8.42
CA VAL A 41 -2.92 8.79 8.00
C VAL A 41 -3.68 9.85 8.76
N SER A 42 -3.48 9.92 10.08
CA SER A 42 -4.14 10.92 10.91
C SER A 42 -3.75 12.34 10.51
N GLU A 43 -2.48 12.55 10.18
CA GLU A 43 -2.03 13.86 9.70
C GLU A 43 -2.74 14.28 8.43
N LYS A 44 -2.91 13.35 7.51
CA LYS A 44 -3.45 13.67 6.19
C LYS A 44 -4.96 13.69 6.16
N LYS A 45 -5.61 12.82 6.92
CA LYS A 45 -7.06 12.61 6.82
C LYS A 45 -7.84 13.00 8.07
N GLY A 46 -7.14 13.41 9.13
CA GLY A 46 -7.79 13.84 10.35
C GLY A 46 -7.67 12.83 11.48
N PRO A 47 -7.98 13.27 12.73
CA PRO A 47 -7.75 12.43 13.91
C PRO A 47 -8.66 11.22 14.04
N SER A 48 -9.76 11.18 13.28
CA SER A 48 -10.65 10.02 13.31
C SER A 48 -10.16 8.89 12.39
N ARG A 49 -9.06 9.08 11.68
CA ARG A 49 -8.52 8.09 10.76
C ARG A 49 -7.15 7.66 11.22
N PRO A 50 -6.73 6.42 10.93
CA PRO A 50 -7.48 5.41 10.17
C PRO A 50 -8.53 4.71 11.03
N ILE A 51 -9.46 4.02 10.39
CA ILE A 51 -10.43 3.17 11.08
C ILE A 51 -9.74 1.90 11.57
N TYR A 52 -8.96 1.28 10.68
CA TYR A 52 -8.15 0.11 11.05
C TYR A 52 -6.71 0.54 11.27
N ASN A 53 -6.11 0.10 12.38
CA ASN A 53 -4.73 0.47 12.67
C ASN A 53 -3.77 -0.20 11.68
N GLN A 54 -2.52 0.25 11.69
CA GLN A 54 -1.55 -0.19 10.69
C GLN A 54 -1.26 -1.68 10.74
N GLU A 55 -1.27 -2.28 11.91
CA GLU A 55 -1.06 -3.71 12.04
C GLU A 55 -2.19 -4.50 11.40
N GLU A 56 -3.42 -4.04 11.59
CA GLU A 56 -4.57 -4.71 10.98
C GLU A 56 -4.60 -4.51 9.47
N ARG A 57 -4.31 -3.30 9.01
CA ARG A 57 -4.26 -3.03 7.58
C ARG A 57 -3.21 -3.90 6.91
N LYS A 58 -2.04 -4.02 7.55
CA LYS A 58 -0.98 -4.87 7.05
C LYS A 58 -1.41 -6.32 7.00
N PHE A 59 -2.03 -6.80 8.08
CA PHE A 59 -2.49 -8.18 8.16
C PHE A 59 -3.50 -8.52 7.06
N PHE A 60 -4.47 -7.63 6.85
CA PHE A 60 -5.47 -7.86 5.80
C PHE A 60 -4.80 -7.97 4.43
N LEU A 61 -3.91 -7.04 4.13
CA LEU A 61 -3.23 -7.02 2.84
C LEU A 61 -2.32 -8.23 2.64
N GLU A 62 -1.63 -8.65 3.69
CA GLU A 62 -0.73 -9.79 3.61
C GLU A 62 -1.46 -11.09 3.30
N ASN A 63 -2.75 -11.13 3.56
CA ASN A 63 -3.55 -12.34 3.32
C ASN A 63 -4.22 -12.35 1.95
N LEU A 64 -3.96 -11.35 1.12
CA LEU A 64 -4.50 -11.32 -0.23
C LEU A 64 -3.55 -12.04 -1.18
N LYS A 65 -4.13 -12.83 -2.09
CA LYS A 65 -3.34 -13.62 -3.03
C LYS A 65 -2.43 -12.78 -3.90
N SER A 66 -2.88 -11.58 -4.25
CA SER A 66 -2.13 -10.70 -5.14
C SER A 66 -0.92 -10.06 -4.47
N VAL A 67 -0.92 -9.97 -3.16
CA VAL A 67 0.11 -9.23 -2.42
C VAL A 67 1.24 -10.15 -2.01
N HIS A 68 2.47 -9.72 -2.31
CA HIS A 68 3.65 -10.47 -1.94
C HIS A 68 4.21 -10.01 -0.59
N LYS A 69 4.28 -8.68 -0.40
CA LYS A 69 4.84 -8.13 0.84
C LYS A 69 4.26 -6.75 1.11
N VAL A 70 4.07 -6.42 2.39
CA VAL A 70 3.54 -5.12 2.82
C VAL A 70 4.63 -4.41 3.62
N HIS A 71 4.79 -3.11 3.34
CA HIS A 71 5.77 -2.25 4.00
C HIS A 71 5.06 -1.05 4.61
N LEU A 72 5.56 -0.58 5.75
CA LEU A 72 5.03 0.62 6.40
C LEU A 72 6.00 1.77 6.20
N PHE A 73 5.48 2.97 5.93
CA PHE A 73 6.31 4.16 5.85
C PHE A 73 5.63 5.31 6.61
N ASP A 74 6.44 6.15 7.25
CA ASP A 74 5.97 7.21 8.13
C ASP A 74 6.22 8.62 7.56
N SER A 75 6.93 8.70 6.46
CA SER A 75 7.27 9.99 5.84
C SER A 75 7.57 9.78 4.36
N ASP A 76 7.58 10.90 3.62
CA ASP A 76 7.97 10.84 2.22
C ASP A 76 9.39 10.34 2.06
N PHE A 77 10.27 10.71 2.99
CA PHE A 77 11.65 10.25 2.96
C PHE A 77 11.71 8.73 3.07
N GLU A 78 10.93 8.16 3.99
CA GLU A 78 10.91 6.70 4.16
C GLU A 78 10.31 6.01 2.94
N LEU A 79 9.29 6.62 2.34
CA LEU A 79 8.69 6.06 1.14
C LEU A 79 9.72 6.02 0.00
N GLU A 80 10.46 7.10 -0.19
CA GLU A 80 11.50 7.12 -1.22
C GLU A 80 12.59 6.10 -0.95
N ALA A 81 13.01 5.98 0.30
CA ALA A 81 14.03 5.00 0.67
C ALA A 81 13.55 3.57 0.40
N MET A 82 12.28 3.32 0.68
CA MET A 82 11.67 2.03 0.43
C MET A 82 11.65 1.70 -1.05
N ILE A 83 11.26 2.66 -1.88
CA ILE A 83 11.22 2.48 -3.33
C ILE A 83 12.62 2.22 -3.86
N ASN A 84 13.61 2.97 -3.37
CA ASN A 84 14.99 2.79 -3.78
C ASN A 84 15.52 1.41 -3.38
N PHE A 85 15.09 0.91 -2.23
CA PHE A 85 15.51 -0.41 -1.78
C PHE A 85 14.88 -1.52 -2.60
N ILE A 86 13.57 -1.41 -2.87
CA ILE A 86 12.83 -2.44 -3.62
C ILE A 86 13.21 -2.42 -5.10
N GLN A 87 13.41 -1.24 -5.65
CA GLN A 87 13.69 -1.03 -7.06
C GLN A 87 12.62 -1.68 -7.95
N PRO A 88 11.37 -1.20 -7.84
CA PRO A 88 10.30 -1.80 -8.63
C PRO A 88 10.44 -1.47 -10.10
N ASP A 89 9.96 -2.38 -10.93
CA ASP A 89 9.90 -2.17 -12.37
C ASP A 89 8.69 -1.34 -12.77
N VAL A 90 7.62 -1.43 -11.98
CA VAL A 90 6.37 -0.73 -12.24
C VAL A 90 5.86 -0.13 -10.94
N MET A 91 5.33 1.09 -11.01
CA MET A 91 4.70 1.72 -9.86
C MET A 91 3.24 1.99 -10.18
N VAL A 92 2.37 1.62 -9.24
CA VAL A 92 0.94 1.83 -9.38
C VAL A 92 0.48 2.66 -8.17
N VAL A 93 -0.21 3.77 -8.44
CA VAL A 93 -0.70 4.64 -7.39
C VAL A 93 -2.01 4.10 -6.84
N GLY A 94 -2.10 3.99 -5.52
CA GLY A 94 -3.32 3.54 -4.88
C GLY A 94 -4.48 4.49 -5.13
N SER A 95 -5.67 4.00 -4.87
CA SER A 95 -6.90 4.70 -5.23
C SER A 95 -7.43 5.61 -4.13
N ASP A 96 -6.68 5.84 -3.08
CA ASP A 96 -7.14 6.70 -1.99
C ASP A 96 -7.28 8.16 -2.40
N TRP A 97 -6.71 8.53 -3.54
CA TRP A 97 -6.87 9.88 -4.08
C TRP A 97 -8.32 10.22 -4.41
N LYS A 98 -9.15 9.23 -4.47
CA LYS A 98 -10.57 9.47 -4.73
C LYS A 98 -11.34 9.85 -3.48
N GLY A 99 -10.70 9.84 -2.37
CA GLY A 99 -11.32 10.29 -1.13
C GLY A 99 -11.85 9.20 -0.28
#